data_23a1fc4ac8e83cd58ddd4782f21cad22
#
_entry.id   23a1fc4ac8e83cd58ddd4782f21cad22
#
_cell.length_a   1.000
_cell.length_b   1.000
_cell.length_c   1.000
_cell.angle_alpha   90.00
_cell.angle_beta   90.00
_cell.angle_gamma   90.00
#
_symmetry.space_group_name_H-M   'P 1'
#
loop_
_entity.id
_entity.type
_entity.pdbx_description
1 polymer ?
#
loop_
_entity_poly.entity_id
_entity_poly.type
_entity_poly.pdbx_seq_one_letter_code
_entity_poly.pdbx_strand_id
1 'polypeptide(L)'
;MAAGGLRFVVPVWQDGPVTITAAADGSALGNPGPAGWAWYVNDDCWRAGGWPHGTNNQGELMAVLDLLRATAHLPQEDLHILCDSQYVINSITKWMPGWKRKGWRKADGKPVLNVDLLKELDRELAGRKYTFEWVKGHAGHDLNEAADERARAAATAYQQGVAARSGPGYPGAHHAHPAPAKQEAGSAPLQPEKSAVAYEEPDLFSQLDNGGFDEPGTAAKAAEAPPEAIVEELERELLGPLVRGDIGRTAVLLHPDFTEIGSSGRMWTRDAMMMALEEDPGERTDIEILGAERIGAEAVLLTYRSYARSGTTLRSSLWVLDGGRWRLRFHQGTPEA
;
A
#
# COMPACT_ATOMS: atom_id res chain seq x y z
N MET A 1 52.70 -55.99 3.80
CA MET A 1 51.95 -54.95 4.49
C MET A 1 51.48 -53.98 3.43
N ALA A 2 50.19 -54.07 3.07
CA ALA A 2 49.56 -53.19 2.07
C ALA A 2 48.76 -52.11 2.83
N ALA A 3 49.16 -50.83 2.61
CA ALA A 3 48.47 -49.70 3.17
C ALA A 3 47.18 -49.43 2.38
N GLY A 4 46.04 -49.70 2.96
CA GLY A 4 44.74 -49.35 2.40
C GLY A 4 44.45 -47.85 2.60
N GLY A 5 44.51 -47.09 1.50
CA GLY A 5 44.09 -45.70 1.50
C GLY A 5 42.58 -45.58 1.56
N LEU A 6 42.03 -45.01 2.64
CA LEU A 6 40.64 -44.60 2.71
C LEU A 6 40.43 -43.45 1.71
N ARG A 7 39.67 -43.68 0.64
CA ARG A 7 39.12 -42.64 -0.19
C ARG A 7 37.88 -42.07 0.50
N PHE A 8 37.98 -40.86 1.00
CA PHE A 8 36.80 -40.09 1.38
C PHE A 8 36.06 -39.71 0.08
N VAL A 9 34.88 -40.34 -0.11
CA VAL A 9 33.91 -39.90 -1.12
C VAL A 9 33.18 -38.71 -0.49
N VAL A 10 33.54 -37.52 -0.93
CA VAL A 10 32.77 -36.31 -0.64
C VAL A 10 31.49 -36.43 -1.43
N PRO A 11 30.28 -36.36 -0.79
CA PRO A 11 29.05 -36.36 -1.53
C PRO A 11 29.00 -35.10 -2.39
N VAL A 12 28.97 -35.28 -3.70
CA VAL A 12 28.63 -34.20 -4.63
C VAL A 12 27.16 -33.92 -4.46
N TRP A 13 26.84 -32.85 -3.73
CA TRP A 13 25.49 -32.32 -3.71
C TRP A 13 25.20 -31.86 -5.13
N GLN A 14 24.15 -32.43 -5.76
CA GLN A 14 23.61 -31.91 -7.02
C GLN A 14 22.82 -30.66 -6.64
N ASP A 15 23.48 -29.52 -6.70
CA ASP A 15 22.86 -28.22 -6.52
C ASP A 15 22.06 -27.88 -7.79
N GLY A 16 20.80 -28.33 -7.81
CA GLY A 16 19.80 -27.70 -8.68
C GLY A 16 19.42 -26.33 -8.11
N PRO A 17 18.90 -25.41 -8.91
CA PRO A 17 18.48 -24.10 -8.40
C PRO A 17 17.49 -24.28 -7.25
N VAL A 18 17.80 -23.65 -6.12
CA VAL A 18 16.95 -23.67 -4.93
C VAL A 18 15.97 -22.51 -5.04
N THR A 19 14.71 -22.77 -4.74
CA THR A 19 13.69 -21.68 -4.67
C THR A 19 13.73 -21.07 -3.26
N ILE A 20 13.99 -19.77 -3.21
CA ILE A 20 13.90 -18.97 -1.98
C ILE A 20 12.48 -18.45 -1.85
N THR A 21 11.72 -18.95 -0.87
CA THR A 21 10.38 -18.43 -0.57
C THR A 21 10.46 -17.44 0.58
N ALA A 22 9.99 -16.22 0.37
CA ALA A 22 9.97 -15.15 1.36
C ALA A 22 8.66 -14.37 1.29
N ALA A 23 8.13 -13.94 2.44
CA ALA A 23 7.10 -12.92 2.49
C ALA A 23 7.70 -11.52 2.59
N ALA A 24 7.06 -10.54 1.98
CA ALA A 24 7.45 -9.13 2.02
C ALA A 24 6.25 -8.26 2.32
N ASP A 25 6.38 -7.37 3.31
CA ASP A 25 5.28 -6.54 3.80
C ASP A 25 5.76 -5.16 4.27
N GLY A 26 4.84 -4.20 4.28
CA GLY A 26 5.03 -2.84 4.76
C GLY A 26 3.95 -2.44 5.76
N SER A 27 4.28 -1.53 6.66
CA SER A 27 3.34 -1.00 7.65
C SER A 27 3.57 0.48 7.86
N ALA A 28 2.50 1.28 7.92
CA ALA A 28 2.59 2.69 8.27
C ALA A 28 1.58 3.02 9.37
N LEU A 29 2.06 3.70 10.43
CA LEU A 29 1.24 4.23 11.52
C LEU A 29 0.76 5.63 11.14
N GLY A 30 -0.31 5.70 10.35
CA GLY A 30 -0.70 6.87 9.56
C GLY A 30 -0.14 6.77 8.13
N ASN A 31 -0.82 7.37 7.15
CA ASN A 31 -0.41 7.24 5.74
C ASN A 31 -0.49 8.61 5.02
N PRO A 32 0.62 9.40 5.00
CA PRO A 32 1.96 9.09 5.51
C PRO A 32 2.11 9.19 7.04
N GLY A 33 3.12 8.48 7.58
CA GLY A 33 3.45 8.47 9.01
C GLY A 33 4.71 7.64 9.29
N PRO A 34 5.01 7.31 10.56
CA PRO A 34 6.08 6.37 10.87
C PRO A 34 5.84 5.06 10.15
N ALA A 35 6.78 4.64 9.31
CA ALA A 35 6.62 3.51 8.40
C ALA A 35 7.73 2.49 8.60
N GLY A 36 7.37 1.21 8.47
CA GLY A 36 8.25 0.08 8.54
C GLY A 36 8.08 -0.84 7.33
N TRP A 37 9.06 -1.67 7.11
CA TRP A 37 9.08 -2.71 6.11
C TRP A 37 9.79 -3.94 6.66
N ALA A 38 9.41 -5.12 6.19
CA ALA A 38 10.11 -6.35 6.50
C ALA A 38 9.96 -7.38 5.38
N TRP A 39 10.97 -8.23 5.25
CA TRP A 39 10.85 -9.53 4.59
C TRP A 39 11.22 -10.65 5.55
N TYR A 40 10.62 -11.82 5.33
CA TYR A 40 10.76 -12.97 6.22
C TYR A 40 10.81 -14.27 5.42
N VAL A 41 11.80 -15.10 5.70
CA VAL A 41 11.95 -16.47 5.21
C VAL A 41 11.72 -17.46 6.38
N ASN A 42 12.39 -17.23 7.51
CA ASN A 42 12.27 -17.95 8.77
C ASN A 42 12.88 -17.13 9.91
N ASP A 43 12.84 -17.64 11.14
CA ASP A 43 13.31 -16.90 12.34
C ASP A 43 14.80 -16.57 12.33
N ASP A 44 15.62 -17.31 11.58
CA ASP A 44 17.05 -17.05 11.40
C ASP A 44 17.39 -16.29 10.11
N CYS A 45 16.37 -15.94 9.31
CA CYS A 45 16.53 -15.31 8.01
C CYS A 45 15.39 -14.32 7.74
N TRP A 46 15.55 -13.09 8.18
CA TRP A 46 14.60 -12.00 7.99
C TRP A 46 15.30 -10.64 8.16
N ARG A 47 14.69 -9.60 7.67
CA ARG A 47 15.17 -8.23 7.88
C ARG A 47 14.00 -7.25 7.96
N ALA A 48 14.17 -6.20 8.76
CA ALA A 48 13.21 -5.11 8.88
C ALA A 48 13.95 -3.76 9.02
N GLY A 49 13.26 -2.71 8.66
CA GLY A 49 13.70 -1.32 8.78
C GLY A 49 12.54 -0.37 8.60
N GLY A 50 12.82 0.92 8.44
CA GLY A 50 11.75 1.89 8.27
C GLY A 50 12.24 3.33 8.27
N TRP A 51 11.28 4.25 8.43
CA TRP A 51 11.50 5.69 8.43
C TRP A 51 10.57 6.40 9.42
N PRO A 52 10.95 7.57 9.94
CA PRO A 52 10.05 8.39 10.74
C PRO A 52 8.80 8.86 9.97
N HIS A 53 8.92 8.95 8.64
CA HIS A 53 7.84 9.41 7.77
C HIS A 53 7.91 8.67 6.43
N GLY A 54 6.85 7.96 6.11
CA GLY A 54 6.70 7.18 4.88
C GLY A 54 5.26 6.74 4.70
N THR A 55 5.00 6.02 3.60
CA THR A 55 3.68 5.44 3.31
C THR A 55 3.73 3.92 3.37
N ASN A 56 2.58 3.28 3.52
CA ASN A 56 2.47 1.82 3.46
C ASN A 56 3.10 1.26 2.18
N ASN A 57 2.73 1.83 1.03
CA ASN A 57 3.26 1.42 -0.27
C ASN A 57 4.79 1.55 -0.38
N GLN A 58 5.38 2.57 0.26
CA GLN A 58 6.84 2.70 0.32
C GLN A 58 7.46 1.57 1.14
N GLY A 59 6.83 1.19 2.26
CA GLY A 59 7.25 0.06 3.08
C GLY A 59 7.24 -1.24 2.29
N GLU A 60 6.13 -1.55 1.64
CA GLU A 60 5.94 -2.75 0.84
C GLU A 60 6.94 -2.86 -0.33
N LEU A 61 7.14 -1.78 -1.10
CA LEU A 61 8.14 -1.75 -2.17
C LEU A 61 9.57 -1.94 -1.62
N MET A 62 9.87 -1.33 -0.47
CA MET A 62 11.18 -1.43 0.15
C MET A 62 11.46 -2.83 0.69
N ALA A 63 10.47 -3.53 1.22
CA ALA A 63 10.59 -4.92 1.66
C ALA A 63 11.07 -5.82 0.52
N VAL A 64 10.44 -5.70 -0.65
CA VAL A 64 10.85 -6.44 -1.86
C VAL A 64 12.23 -6.02 -2.34
N LEU A 65 12.52 -4.72 -2.35
CA LEU A 65 13.82 -4.19 -2.78
C LEU A 65 14.96 -4.69 -1.89
N ASP A 66 14.77 -4.67 -0.58
CA ASP A 66 15.78 -5.12 0.36
C ASP A 66 15.98 -6.65 0.30
N LEU A 67 14.93 -7.44 0.07
CA LEU A 67 15.02 -8.88 -0.19
C LEU A 67 15.87 -9.19 -1.44
N LEU A 68 15.62 -8.47 -2.53
CA LEU A 68 16.38 -8.60 -3.77
C LEU A 68 17.88 -8.30 -3.55
N ARG A 69 18.18 -7.25 -2.79
CA ARG A 69 19.56 -6.89 -2.42
C ARG A 69 20.21 -7.90 -1.50
N ALA A 70 19.47 -8.38 -0.51
CA ALA A 70 19.95 -9.38 0.43
C ALA A 70 20.30 -10.71 -0.26
N THR A 71 19.63 -11.03 -1.37
CA THR A 71 19.84 -12.24 -2.17
C THR A 71 20.64 -11.99 -3.47
N ALA A 72 21.24 -10.80 -3.64
CA ALA A 72 21.96 -10.44 -4.87
C ALA A 72 23.17 -11.36 -5.17
N HIS A 73 23.77 -11.97 -4.15
CA HIS A 73 24.86 -12.92 -4.29
C HIS A 73 24.42 -14.31 -4.80
N LEU A 74 23.09 -14.54 -4.93
CA LEU A 74 22.48 -15.78 -5.41
C LEU A 74 21.65 -15.52 -6.68
N PRO A 75 22.24 -15.03 -7.78
CA PRO A 75 21.48 -14.57 -8.94
C PRO A 75 20.81 -15.71 -9.72
N GLN A 76 21.21 -16.96 -9.49
CA GLN A 76 20.67 -18.14 -10.16
C GLN A 76 19.48 -18.77 -9.43
N GLU A 77 19.30 -18.42 -8.15
CA GLU A 77 18.20 -18.94 -7.35
C GLU A 77 16.88 -18.28 -7.73
N ASP A 78 15.81 -19.07 -7.76
CA ASP A 78 14.48 -18.58 -8.03
C ASP A 78 13.91 -17.92 -6.76
N LEU A 79 13.35 -16.71 -6.87
CA LEU A 79 12.68 -16.03 -5.78
C LEU A 79 11.17 -16.23 -5.88
N HIS A 80 10.56 -16.80 -4.85
CA HIS A 80 9.13 -16.88 -4.68
C HIS A 80 8.71 -15.90 -3.58
N ILE A 81 8.07 -14.80 -3.97
CA ILE A 81 7.76 -13.67 -3.10
C ILE A 81 6.27 -13.67 -2.79
N LEU A 82 5.94 -13.91 -1.53
CA LEU A 82 4.58 -13.81 -1.02
C LEU A 82 4.31 -12.37 -0.62
N CYS A 83 3.22 -11.80 -1.11
CA CYS A 83 2.88 -10.40 -0.86
C CYS A 83 1.35 -10.23 -0.87
N ASP A 84 0.79 -9.51 0.09
CA ASP A 84 -0.63 -9.19 0.12
C ASP A 84 -0.96 -7.87 -0.61
N SER A 85 0.07 -7.10 -0.96
CA SER A 85 -0.07 -5.87 -1.72
C SER A 85 -0.20 -6.13 -3.22
N GLN A 86 -1.40 -5.98 -3.74
CA GLN A 86 -1.62 -5.99 -5.18
C GLN A 86 -0.93 -4.80 -5.88
N TYR A 87 -0.68 -3.71 -5.14
CA TYR A 87 0.11 -2.59 -5.65
C TYR A 87 1.51 -3.00 -6.04
N VAL A 88 2.22 -3.60 -5.12
CA VAL A 88 3.60 -4.04 -5.37
C VAL A 88 3.63 -5.03 -6.52
N ILE A 89 2.76 -6.05 -6.48
CA ILE A 89 2.71 -7.07 -7.52
C ILE A 89 2.43 -6.46 -8.90
N ASN A 90 1.39 -5.62 -9.01
CA ASN A 90 1.04 -5.01 -10.29
C ASN A 90 2.06 -3.97 -10.75
N SER A 91 2.63 -3.18 -9.83
CA SER A 91 3.69 -2.21 -10.16
C SER A 91 4.86 -2.91 -10.82
N ILE A 92 5.34 -4.00 -10.25
CA ILE A 92 6.52 -4.73 -10.74
C ILE A 92 6.19 -5.54 -11.99
N THR A 93 5.09 -6.32 -11.97
CA THR A 93 4.83 -7.31 -13.02
C THR A 93 4.09 -6.76 -14.24
N LYS A 94 3.28 -5.70 -14.07
CA LYS A 94 2.39 -5.20 -15.13
C LYS A 94 2.71 -3.78 -15.57
N TRP A 95 2.95 -2.85 -14.64
CA TRP A 95 3.00 -1.42 -14.98
C TRP A 95 4.40 -0.89 -15.24
N MET A 96 5.40 -1.36 -14.50
CA MET A 96 6.80 -0.92 -14.63
C MET A 96 7.31 -0.94 -16.08
N PRO A 97 7.06 -1.98 -16.92
CA PRO A 97 7.48 -1.96 -18.32
C PRO A 97 6.87 -0.82 -19.13
N GLY A 98 5.61 -0.47 -18.82
CA GLY A 98 4.91 0.66 -19.46
C GLY A 98 5.45 2.01 -19.00
N TRP A 99 5.64 2.18 -17.71
CA TRP A 99 6.22 3.41 -17.14
C TRP A 99 7.65 3.65 -17.62
N LYS A 100 8.48 2.61 -17.67
CA LYS A 100 9.84 2.69 -18.18
C LYS A 100 9.90 3.22 -19.63
N ARG A 101 9.01 2.72 -20.52
CA ARG A 101 8.91 3.20 -21.91
C ARG A 101 8.46 4.67 -22.00
N LYS A 102 7.65 5.14 -21.05
CA LYS A 102 7.15 6.53 -20.97
C LYS A 102 8.06 7.44 -20.14
N GLY A 103 9.30 7.03 -19.80
CA GLY A 103 10.24 7.79 -18.99
C GLY A 103 9.79 7.97 -17.55
N TRP A 104 9.15 6.96 -16.96
CA TRP A 104 8.65 6.92 -15.58
C TRP A 104 7.57 7.97 -15.31
N ARG A 105 6.67 8.13 -16.29
CA ARG A 105 5.54 9.04 -16.22
C ARG A 105 4.23 8.31 -16.37
N LYS A 106 3.21 8.82 -15.67
CA LYS A 106 1.81 8.41 -15.81
C LYS A 106 1.23 8.89 -17.16
N ALA A 107 -0.01 8.48 -17.48
CA ALA A 107 -0.70 8.91 -18.70
C ALA A 107 -0.92 10.42 -18.76
N ASP A 108 -1.11 11.07 -17.61
CA ASP A 108 -1.26 12.53 -17.45
C ASP A 108 0.07 13.31 -17.52
N GLY A 109 1.20 12.61 -17.71
CA GLY A 109 2.53 13.21 -17.79
C GLY A 109 3.21 13.46 -16.43
N LYS A 110 2.53 13.26 -15.31
CA LYS A 110 3.14 13.39 -13.99
C LYS A 110 4.11 12.24 -13.70
N PRO A 111 5.11 12.42 -12.82
CA PRO A 111 5.96 11.33 -12.36
C PRO A 111 5.14 10.21 -11.72
N VAL A 112 5.57 8.95 -11.91
CA VAL A 112 5.02 7.82 -11.15
C VAL A 112 5.36 7.98 -9.67
N LEU A 113 4.43 7.64 -8.78
CA LEU A 113 4.71 7.62 -7.34
C LEU A 113 5.80 6.60 -7.02
N ASN A 114 6.58 6.86 -5.97
CA ASN A 114 7.67 5.99 -5.54
C ASN A 114 8.68 5.68 -6.65
N VAL A 115 8.84 6.61 -7.60
CA VAL A 115 9.62 6.39 -8.82
C VAL A 115 11.07 5.96 -8.56
N ASP A 116 11.67 6.46 -7.49
CA ASP A 116 13.06 6.12 -7.16
C ASP A 116 13.17 4.67 -6.66
N LEU A 117 12.25 4.21 -5.80
CA LEU A 117 12.16 2.81 -5.38
C LEU A 117 11.88 1.89 -6.57
N LEU A 118 10.97 2.28 -7.46
CA LEU A 118 10.64 1.51 -8.66
C LEU A 118 11.81 1.40 -9.63
N LYS A 119 12.61 2.46 -9.79
CA LYS A 119 13.84 2.40 -10.60
C LYS A 119 14.92 1.52 -9.98
N GLU A 120 15.01 1.49 -8.66
CA GLU A 120 15.91 0.61 -7.95
C GLU A 120 15.47 -0.85 -8.08
N LEU A 121 14.15 -1.13 -7.91
CA LEU A 121 13.57 -2.44 -8.16
C LEU A 121 13.82 -2.92 -9.60
N ASP A 122 13.62 -2.08 -10.62
CA ASP A 122 13.91 -2.42 -12.02
C ASP A 122 15.38 -2.84 -12.23
N ARG A 123 16.31 -2.20 -11.53
CA ARG A 123 17.74 -2.56 -11.58
C ARG A 123 18.04 -3.90 -10.90
N GLU A 124 17.50 -4.11 -9.72
CA GLU A 124 17.74 -5.33 -8.94
C GLU A 124 17.03 -6.57 -9.52
N LEU A 125 15.93 -6.38 -10.23
CA LEU A 125 15.18 -7.43 -10.92
C LEU A 125 15.82 -7.87 -12.24
N ALA A 126 16.74 -7.07 -12.79
CA ALA A 126 17.35 -7.36 -14.09
C ALA A 126 18.14 -8.69 -14.06
N GLY A 127 17.69 -9.65 -14.87
CA GLY A 127 18.33 -10.98 -14.97
C GLY A 127 17.98 -11.94 -13.82
N ARG A 128 17.13 -11.53 -12.87
CA ARG A 128 16.65 -12.39 -11.78
C ARG A 128 15.43 -13.19 -12.22
N LYS A 129 15.33 -14.41 -11.72
CA LYS A 129 14.11 -15.21 -11.79
C LYS A 129 13.31 -14.96 -10.53
N TYR A 130 12.06 -14.55 -10.70
CA TYR A 130 11.16 -14.29 -9.57
C TYR A 130 9.71 -14.59 -9.94
N THR A 131 8.94 -14.93 -8.93
CA THR A 131 7.49 -15.14 -9.02
C THR A 131 6.85 -14.48 -7.83
N PHE A 132 5.77 -13.74 -8.04
CA PHE A 132 4.94 -13.21 -6.98
C PHE A 132 3.73 -14.12 -6.79
N GLU A 133 3.42 -14.44 -5.56
CA GLU A 133 2.16 -15.04 -5.16
C GLU A 133 1.41 -14.05 -4.26
N TRP A 134 0.18 -13.74 -4.65
CA TRP A 134 -0.68 -12.94 -3.79
C TRP A 134 -1.23 -13.80 -2.67
N VAL A 135 -1.05 -13.36 -1.44
CA VAL A 135 -1.64 -13.94 -0.23
C VAL A 135 -2.66 -12.97 0.33
N LYS A 136 -3.67 -13.48 1.03
CA LYS A 136 -4.63 -12.61 1.68
C LYS A 136 -4.02 -12.13 3.01
N GLY A 137 -3.90 -10.82 3.18
CA GLY A 137 -3.43 -10.22 4.45
C GLY A 137 -4.33 -10.61 5.63
N HIS A 138 -3.74 -10.83 6.80
CA HIS A 138 -4.41 -11.21 8.04
C HIS A 138 -5.33 -12.44 7.94
N ALA A 139 -4.95 -13.43 7.13
CA ALA A 139 -5.74 -14.62 6.87
C ALA A 139 -5.09 -15.93 7.36
N GLY A 140 -4.11 -15.85 8.26
CA GLY A 140 -3.44 -17.03 8.84
C GLY A 140 -2.33 -17.59 7.98
N HIS A 141 -1.73 -16.80 7.09
CA HIS A 141 -0.54 -17.22 6.33
C HIS A 141 0.72 -16.92 7.14
N ASP A 142 1.32 -17.93 7.76
CA ASP A 142 2.40 -17.81 8.75
C ASP A 142 3.55 -16.88 8.32
N LEU A 143 4.02 -17.00 7.06
CA LEU A 143 5.14 -16.18 6.58
C LEU A 143 4.73 -14.71 6.40
N ASN A 144 3.52 -14.45 5.91
CA ASN A 144 3.03 -13.08 5.71
C ASN A 144 2.77 -12.39 7.04
N GLU A 145 2.15 -13.10 7.99
CA GLU A 145 1.92 -12.56 9.34
C GLU A 145 3.24 -12.26 10.06
N ALA A 146 4.25 -13.12 9.87
CA ALA A 146 5.58 -12.87 10.43
C ALA A 146 6.27 -11.63 9.79
N ALA A 147 6.05 -11.36 8.52
CA ALA A 147 6.55 -10.15 7.86
C ALA A 147 5.78 -8.90 8.34
N ASP A 148 4.41 -8.92 8.39
CA ASP A 148 3.56 -7.84 8.89
C ASP A 148 3.94 -7.45 10.33
N GLU A 149 4.07 -8.43 11.23
CA GLU A 149 4.46 -8.19 12.62
C GLU A 149 5.79 -7.43 12.72
N ARG A 150 6.77 -7.81 11.91
CA ARG A 150 8.09 -7.18 11.91
C ARG A 150 8.08 -5.78 11.27
N ALA A 151 7.33 -5.61 10.20
CA ALA A 151 7.14 -4.29 9.58
C ALA A 151 6.45 -3.33 10.54
N ARG A 152 5.38 -3.77 11.20
CA ARG A 152 4.65 -2.99 12.21
C ARG A 152 5.52 -2.68 13.43
N ALA A 153 6.31 -3.64 13.91
CA ALA A 153 7.25 -3.40 15.01
C ALA A 153 8.31 -2.36 14.64
N ALA A 154 8.80 -2.37 13.39
CA ALA A 154 9.72 -1.36 12.90
C ALA A 154 9.05 0.03 12.83
N ALA A 155 7.84 0.16 12.27
CA ALA A 155 7.09 1.40 12.25
C ALA A 155 6.87 1.97 13.67
N THR A 156 6.51 1.10 14.61
CA THR A 156 6.33 1.48 16.03
C THR A 156 7.63 1.98 16.67
N ALA A 157 8.76 1.34 16.38
CA ALA A 157 10.06 1.78 16.86
C ALA A 157 10.41 3.21 16.36
N TYR A 158 10.14 3.49 15.08
CA TYR A 158 10.31 4.82 14.50
C TYR A 158 9.35 5.85 15.11
N GLN A 159 8.12 5.48 15.40
CA GLN A 159 7.16 6.34 16.10
C GLN A 159 7.67 6.71 17.52
N GLN A 160 8.29 5.77 18.20
CA GLN A 160 8.84 5.96 19.54
C GLN A 160 10.23 6.59 19.54
N GLY A 161 10.84 6.83 18.39
CA GLY A 161 12.20 7.36 18.29
C GLY A 161 13.28 6.41 18.80
N VAL A 162 13.02 5.09 18.80
CA VAL A 162 13.98 4.07 19.23
C VAL A 162 14.52 3.29 18.03
N ALA A 163 15.63 2.60 18.21
CA ALA A 163 16.22 1.78 17.14
C ALA A 163 15.30 0.58 16.82
N ALA A 164 14.92 0.43 15.55
CA ALA A 164 14.19 -0.72 15.07
C ALA A 164 15.08 -1.97 15.09
N ARG A 165 14.50 -3.12 15.39
CA ARG A 165 15.18 -4.40 15.31
C ARG A 165 15.31 -4.80 13.84
N SER A 166 16.55 -4.85 13.32
CA SER A 166 16.82 -5.05 11.90
C SER A 166 16.85 -6.52 11.46
N GLY A 167 16.91 -7.48 12.38
CA GLY A 167 17.02 -8.89 12.06
C GLY A 167 18.43 -9.37 11.69
N PRO A 168 18.62 -10.71 11.52
CA PRO A 168 19.90 -11.31 11.17
C PRO A 168 20.30 -11.09 9.70
N GLY A 169 19.35 -10.80 8.81
CA GLY A 169 19.59 -10.71 7.37
C GLY A 169 19.59 -12.07 6.68
N TYR A 170 19.98 -12.07 5.39
CA TYR A 170 20.11 -13.28 4.61
C TYR A 170 21.55 -13.83 4.74
N PRO A 171 21.77 -15.16 4.94
CA PRO A 171 23.09 -15.74 5.04
C PRO A 171 23.95 -15.46 3.81
N GLY A 172 25.20 -15.02 4.03
CA GLY A 172 26.14 -14.71 2.93
C GLY A 172 25.94 -13.34 2.29
N ALA A 173 24.91 -12.58 2.67
CA ALA A 173 24.75 -11.21 2.19
C ALA A 173 25.87 -10.32 2.75
N HIS A 174 26.66 -9.72 1.87
CA HIS A 174 27.60 -8.68 2.26
C HIS A 174 26.83 -7.40 2.48
N HIS A 175 26.70 -6.96 3.73
CA HIS A 175 26.02 -5.72 4.11
C HIS A 175 26.83 -4.51 3.61
N ALA A 176 26.69 -4.16 2.34
CA ALA A 176 27.12 -2.89 1.79
C ALA A 176 25.97 -1.89 1.85
N HIS A 177 25.41 -1.66 3.06
CA HIS A 177 24.59 -0.48 3.28
C HIS A 177 25.24 0.35 4.36
N PRO A 178 25.43 1.66 4.13
CA PRO A 178 25.81 2.55 5.20
C PRO A 178 24.69 2.49 6.26
N ALA A 179 25.08 2.15 7.48
CA ALA A 179 24.25 2.42 8.64
C ALA A 179 23.78 3.89 8.57
N PRO A 180 22.57 4.21 9.00
CA PRO A 180 22.16 5.60 9.08
C PRO A 180 23.27 6.38 9.81
N ALA A 181 23.74 7.44 9.18
CA ALA A 181 24.84 8.24 9.71
C ALA A 181 24.57 8.55 11.15
N LYS A 182 25.45 8.11 12.04
CA LYS A 182 25.49 8.58 13.42
C LYS A 182 25.63 10.09 13.32
N GLN A 183 24.60 10.82 13.71
CA GLN A 183 24.74 12.22 14.04
C GLN A 183 25.70 12.27 15.22
N GLU A 184 26.93 12.63 14.95
CA GLU A 184 27.89 12.95 15.99
C GLU A 184 27.34 14.14 16.77
N ALA A 185 27.16 13.92 18.07
CA ALA A 185 26.84 14.95 19.02
C ALA A 185 28.07 15.88 19.13
N GLY A 186 28.09 16.90 18.30
CA GLY A 186 29.02 18.03 18.41
C GLY A 186 28.38 19.14 19.22
N SER A 187 28.82 19.26 20.44
CA SER A 187 28.44 20.33 21.39
C SER A 187 28.95 21.68 20.92
N ALA A 188 28.05 22.65 20.77
CA ALA A 188 28.28 24.05 21.15
C ALA A 188 26.95 24.82 21.11
N PRO A 189 26.65 25.65 22.14
CA PRO A 189 25.40 26.41 22.20
C PRO A 189 25.56 27.69 21.38
N LEU A 190 24.73 27.88 20.37
CA LEU A 190 24.53 29.16 19.70
C LEU A 190 23.15 29.69 20.08
N GLN A 191 23.18 30.96 20.48
CA GLN A 191 22.07 31.78 20.94
C GLN A 191 20.97 31.95 19.86
N PRO A 192 19.73 32.29 20.24
CA PRO A 192 18.61 32.33 19.32
C PRO A 192 18.63 33.59 18.46
N GLU A 193 18.85 33.46 17.18
CA GLU A 193 18.46 34.48 16.21
C GLU A 193 17.01 34.29 15.79
N LYS A 194 16.30 35.39 15.80
CA LYS A 194 14.87 35.53 15.53
C LYS A 194 14.56 35.31 14.04
N SER A 195 13.42 34.63 13.84
CA SER A 195 12.53 34.74 12.67
C SER A 195 13.01 34.11 11.35
N ALA A 196 12.75 32.82 11.21
CA ALA A 196 12.21 32.31 9.96
C ALA A 196 10.85 31.69 10.29
N VAL A 197 9.79 32.21 9.69
CA VAL A 197 8.45 31.64 9.76
C VAL A 197 8.54 30.28 9.11
N ALA A 198 8.51 29.23 9.94
CA ALA A 198 8.32 27.88 9.45
C ALA A 198 6.92 27.85 8.82
N TYR A 199 6.86 27.62 7.53
CA TYR A 199 5.66 27.23 6.84
C TYR A 199 5.37 25.79 7.30
N GLU A 200 4.60 25.66 8.38
CA GLU A 200 3.94 24.41 8.71
C GLU A 200 2.93 24.19 7.59
N GLU A 201 3.21 23.23 6.69
CA GLU A 201 2.16 22.67 5.88
C GLU A 201 1.13 22.08 6.85
N PRO A 202 -0.13 22.55 6.83
CA PRO A 202 -1.13 22.03 7.73
C PRO A 202 -1.29 20.53 7.44
N ASP A 203 -1.02 19.71 8.44
CA ASP A 203 -1.40 18.30 8.47
C ASP A 203 -2.94 18.25 8.37
N LEU A 204 -3.41 18.05 7.15
CA LEU A 204 -4.83 18.06 6.80
C LEU A 204 -5.60 16.91 7.48
N PHE A 205 -4.89 15.98 8.12
CA PHE A 205 -5.47 14.78 8.70
C PHE A 205 -5.60 14.83 10.22
N SER A 206 -4.70 15.54 10.94
CA SER A 206 -4.80 15.69 12.40
C SER A 206 -5.93 16.62 12.82
N GLN A 207 -6.44 17.47 11.93
CA GLN A 207 -7.62 18.31 12.19
C GLN A 207 -8.95 17.58 12.00
N LEU A 208 -8.97 16.40 11.37
CA LEU A 208 -10.17 15.60 11.19
C LEU A 208 -10.49 14.68 12.38
N ASP A 209 -9.52 14.43 13.26
CA ASP A 209 -9.72 13.60 14.46
C ASP A 209 -10.12 14.41 15.71
N ASN A 210 -9.93 15.73 15.72
CA ASN A 210 -10.40 16.60 16.78
C ASN A 210 -11.64 17.37 16.30
N GLY A 211 -12.84 16.89 16.70
CA GLY A 211 -14.09 17.57 16.50
C GLY A 211 -14.06 19.02 17.00
N GLY A 212 -14.01 19.97 16.09
CA GLY A 212 -14.01 21.37 16.40
C GLY A 212 -14.11 22.23 15.15
N PHE A 213 -15.20 22.11 14.42
CA PHE A 213 -15.72 23.22 13.62
C PHE A 213 -17.06 23.66 14.22
N ASP A 214 -16.97 24.46 15.27
CA ASP A 214 -18.07 25.35 15.64
C ASP A 214 -18.05 26.54 14.67
N GLU A 215 -18.67 26.38 13.51
CA GLU A 215 -19.25 27.49 12.76
C GLU A 215 -20.71 27.63 13.22
N PRO A 216 -21.11 28.75 13.84
CA PRO A 216 -22.50 28.97 14.20
C PRO A 216 -23.31 29.31 12.93
N GLY A 217 -23.88 28.30 12.31
CA GLY A 217 -24.82 28.55 11.21
C GLY A 217 -25.17 27.38 10.29
N THR A 218 -24.41 26.30 10.24
CA THR A 218 -24.68 25.18 9.32
C THR A 218 -24.86 23.82 10.00
N ALA A 219 -24.49 23.67 11.27
CA ALA A 219 -24.63 22.40 12.00
C ALA A 219 -26.12 21.99 12.27
N ALA A 220 -27.04 22.91 12.23
CA ALA A 220 -28.48 22.63 12.48
C ALA A 220 -29.18 21.98 11.27
N LYS A 221 -28.62 21.99 10.05
CA LYS A 221 -29.21 21.36 8.86
C LYS A 221 -28.68 19.98 8.53
N ALA A 222 -27.47 19.64 8.96
CA ALA A 222 -26.88 18.33 8.71
C ALA A 222 -27.41 17.22 9.65
N ALA A 223 -28.01 17.58 10.77
CA ALA A 223 -28.61 16.65 11.74
C ALA A 223 -29.98 16.13 11.33
N GLU A 224 -30.61 16.67 10.29
CA GLU A 224 -32.00 16.33 9.86
C GLU A 224 -32.06 15.53 8.55
N ALA A 225 -30.97 15.34 7.81
CA ALA A 225 -31.01 14.58 6.56
C ALA A 225 -31.07 13.07 6.85
N PRO A 226 -32.02 12.34 6.23
CA PRO A 226 -32.06 10.89 6.39
C PRO A 226 -30.82 10.23 5.81
N PRO A 227 -30.36 9.11 6.40
CA PRO A 227 -29.14 8.40 5.93
C PRO A 227 -29.11 8.13 4.44
N GLU A 228 -30.24 7.83 3.84
CA GLU A 228 -30.41 7.58 2.41
C GLU A 228 -30.00 8.80 1.58
N ALA A 229 -30.44 10.00 1.98
CA ALA A 229 -30.07 11.24 1.28
C ALA A 229 -28.58 11.58 1.44
N ILE A 230 -28.00 11.32 2.62
CA ILE A 230 -26.56 11.50 2.85
C ILE A 230 -25.76 10.59 1.92
N VAL A 231 -26.14 9.31 1.84
CA VAL A 231 -25.47 8.31 1.03
C VAL A 231 -25.58 8.62 -0.46
N GLU A 232 -26.73 9.10 -0.95
CA GLU A 232 -26.89 9.56 -2.33
C GLU A 232 -25.93 10.70 -2.68
N GLU A 233 -25.74 11.64 -1.78
CA GLU A 233 -24.82 12.77 -1.99
C GLU A 233 -23.37 12.30 -2.00
N LEU A 234 -22.98 11.41 -1.08
CA LEU A 234 -21.65 10.82 -1.03
C LEU A 234 -21.33 9.97 -2.27
N GLU A 235 -22.31 9.24 -2.82
CA GLU A 235 -22.15 8.49 -4.07
C GLU A 235 -21.90 9.43 -5.26
N ARG A 236 -22.68 10.52 -5.35
CA ARG A 236 -22.47 11.55 -6.38
C ARG A 236 -21.12 12.24 -6.26
N GLU A 237 -20.70 12.49 -5.03
CA GLU A 237 -19.38 13.03 -4.72
C GLU A 237 -18.26 12.08 -5.17
N LEU A 238 -18.35 10.80 -4.79
CA LEU A 238 -17.35 9.77 -5.14
C LEU A 238 -17.20 9.58 -6.65
N LEU A 239 -18.30 9.66 -7.40
CA LEU A 239 -18.29 9.52 -8.86
C LEU A 239 -17.86 10.79 -9.59
N GLY A 240 -17.71 11.90 -8.87
CA GLY A 240 -17.24 13.16 -9.41
C GLY A 240 -15.72 13.16 -9.68
N PRO A 241 -15.25 13.82 -10.76
CA PRO A 241 -13.84 13.81 -11.12
C PRO A 241 -12.94 14.53 -10.11
N LEU A 242 -13.47 15.45 -9.33
CA LEU A 242 -12.72 16.19 -8.30
C LEU A 242 -12.30 15.24 -7.15
N VAL A 243 -13.22 14.40 -6.69
CA VAL A 243 -12.94 13.45 -5.60
C VAL A 243 -12.11 12.28 -6.10
N ARG A 244 -12.42 11.76 -7.30
CA ARG A 244 -11.62 10.68 -7.90
C ARG A 244 -10.18 11.09 -8.19
N GLY A 245 -9.91 12.36 -8.42
CA GLY A 245 -8.56 12.91 -8.55
C GLY A 245 -7.89 13.23 -7.21
N ASP A 246 -8.65 13.23 -6.12
CA ASP A 246 -8.17 13.46 -4.75
C ASP A 246 -8.15 12.12 -3.99
N ILE A 247 -6.98 11.51 -3.92
CA ILE A 247 -6.77 10.23 -3.24
C ILE A 247 -7.10 10.32 -1.76
N GLY A 248 -6.80 11.44 -1.10
CA GLY A 248 -7.11 11.65 0.31
C GLY A 248 -8.62 11.63 0.54
N ARG A 249 -9.40 12.35 -0.29
CA ARG A 249 -10.86 12.36 -0.18
C ARG A 249 -11.47 11.00 -0.54
N THR A 250 -10.99 10.36 -1.59
CA THR A 250 -11.41 9.00 -1.97
C THR A 250 -11.15 8.01 -0.82
N ALA A 251 -9.98 8.08 -0.16
CA ALA A 251 -9.65 7.22 0.96
C ALA A 251 -10.60 7.36 2.16
N VAL A 252 -11.12 8.57 2.40
CA VAL A 252 -12.11 8.81 3.48
C VAL A 252 -13.47 8.20 3.15
N LEU A 253 -13.86 8.19 1.87
CA LEU A 253 -15.14 7.67 1.42
C LEU A 253 -15.17 6.14 1.30
N LEU A 254 -14.02 5.51 1.00
CA LEU A 254 -13.94 4.06 0.89
C LEU A 254 -13.68 3.41 2.26
N HIS A 255 -14.47 2.39 2.59
CA HIS A 255 -14.24 1.56 3.78
C HIS A 255 -12.87 0.85 3.70
N PRO A 256 -12.15 0.60 4.81
CA PRO A 256 -10.90 -0.19 4.79
C PRO A 256 -11.02 -1.52 4.05
N ASP A 257 -12.12 -2.26 4.24
CA ASP A 257 -12.41 -3.51 3.54
C ASP A 257 -13.24 -3.32 2.26
N PHE A 258 -13.14 -2.19 1.58
CA PHE A 258 -13.87 -1.95 0.34
C PHE A 258 -13.54 -2.98 -0.72
N THR A 259 -14.59 -3.45 -1.41
CA THR A 259 -14.46 -4.32 -2.59
C THR A 259 -15.44 -3.87 -3.69
N GLU A 260 -15.03 -3.99 -4.94
CA GLU A 260 -15.90 -3.77 -6.10
C GLU A 260 -15.84 -4.94 -7.06
N ILE A 261 -17.01 -5.29 -7.63
CA ILE A 261 -17.11 -6.12 -8.84
C ILE A 261 -17.40 -5.16 -10.00
N GLY A 262 -16.39 -4.87 -10.79
CA GLY A 262 -16.53 -4.00 -11.96
C GLY A 262 -17.44 -4.60 -13.04
N SER A 263 -17.89 -3.78 -13.98
CA SER A 263 -18.77 -4.19 -15.08
C SER A 263 -18.20 -5.30 -15.98
N SER A 264 -16.88 -5.50 -15.96
CA SER A 264 -16.19 -6.61 -16.64
C SER A 264 -16.08 -7.89 -15.79
N GLY A 265 -16.65 -7.92 -14.58
CA GLY A 265 -16.49 -9.00 -13.61
C GLY A 265 -15.16 -8.99 -12.85
N ARG A 266 -14.31 -7.99 -13.06
CA ARG A 266 -13.06 -7.87 -12.33
C ARG A 266 -13.33 -7.46 -10.88
N MET A 267 -12.66 -8.15 -9.94
CA MET A 267 -12.64 -7.77 -8.53
C MET A 267 -11.61 -6.67 -8.28
N TRP A 268 -12.00 -5.66 -7.48
CA TRP A 268 -11.15 -4.58 -7.04
C TRP A 268 -11.14 -4.53 -5.52
N THR A 269 -9.98 -4.38 -4.95
CA THR A 269 -9.81 -4.00 -3.54
C THR A 269 -9.74 -2.48 -3.41
N ARG A 270 -9.84 -1.97 -2.18
CA ARG A 270 -9.68 -0.55 -1.88
C ARG A 270 -8.40 0.02 -2.49
N ASP A 271 -7.28 -0.62 -2.23
CA ASP A 271 -5.97 -0.15 -2.68
C ASP A 271 -5.86 -0.18 -4.21
N ALA A 272 -6.29 -1.27 -4.84
CA ALA A 272 -6.32 -1.38 -6.30
C ALA A 272 -7.22 -0.30 -6.94
N MET A 273 -8.35 0.02 -6.31
CA MET A 273 -9.26 1.07 -6.77
C MET A 273 -8.63 2.45 -6.60
N MET A 274 -8.11 2.77 -5.44
CA MET A 274 -7.45 4.07 -5.17
C MET A 274 -6.32 4.34 -6.14
N MET A 275 -5.55 3.32 -6.45
CA MET A 275 -4.45 3.44 -7.40
C MET A 275 -4.90 3.62 -8.83
N ALA A 276 -5.94 2.88 -9.25
CA ALA A 276 -6.51 3.06 -10.57
C ALA A 276 -7.08 4.49 -10.73
N LEU A 277 -7.72 5.03 -9.69
CA LEU A 277 -8.24 6.38 -9.67
C LEU A 277 -7.14 7.45 -9.64
N GLU A 278 -6.01 7.16 -9.01
CA GLU A 278 -4.83 8.03 -9.06
C GLU A 278 -4.16 8.03 -10.44
N GLU A 279 -4.15 6.88 -11.11
CA GLU A 279 -3.61 6.75 -12.47
C GLU A 279 -4.54 7.40 -13.51
N ASP A 280 -5.83 7.16 -13.40
CA ASP A 280 -6.87 7.72 -14.26
C ASP A 280 -8.15 7.96 -13.42
N PRO A 281 -8.40 9.18 -12.97
CA PRO A 281 -9.62 9.51 -12.22
C PRO A 281 -10.90 9.31 -13.04
N GLY A 282 -10.76 9.11 -14.34
CA GLY A 282 -11.88 8.93 -15.26
C GLY A 282 -12.65 10.23 -15.53
N GLU A 283 -13.72 10.11 -16.32
CA GLU A 283 -14.62 11.22 -16.61
C GLU A 283 -15.73 11.30 -15.56
N ARG A 284 -16.35 12.47 -15.45
CA ARG A 284 -17.58 12.64 -14.68
C ARG A 284 -18.64 11.66 -15.18
N THR A 285 -19.21 10.92 -14.24
CA THR A 285 -20.28 9.96 -14.50
C THR A 285 -21.59 10.55 -13.97
N ASP A 286 -22.57 10.76 -14.82
CA ASP A 286 -23.90 11.14 -14.39
C ASP A 286 -24.66 9.92 -13.92
N ILE A 287 -25.48 10.08 -12.86
CA ILE A 287 -26.23 8.97 -12.26
C ILE A 287 -27.70 9.31 -12.08
N GLU A 288 -28.54 8.30 -12.27
CA GLU A 288 -29.95 8.28 -11.97
C GLU A 288 -30.20 7.31 -10.81
N ILE A 289 -30.65 7.82 -9.66
CA ILE A 289 -30.96 6.99 -8.51
C ILE A 289 -32.25 6.21 -8.77
N LEU A 290 -32.20 4.90 -8.64
CA LEU A 290 -33.33 3.98 -8.80
C LEU A 290 -33.94 3.62 -7.45
N GLY A 291 -33.13 3.60 -6.39
CA GLY A 291 -33.59 3.32 -5.03
C GLY A 291 -32.47 3.52 -4.01
N ALA A 292 -32.90 3.89 -2.81
CA ALA A 292 -32.05 3.94 -1.62
C ALA A 292 -32.82 3.26 -0.48
N GLU A 293 -32.29 2.15 0.00
CA GLU A 293 -32.94 1.33 1.02
C GLU A 293 -32.04 1.22 2.25
N ARG A 294 -32.62 1.56 3.39
CA ARG A 294 -31.93 1.43 4.67
C ARG A 294 -31.96 -0.02 5.16
N ILE A 295 -30.81 -0.64 5.28
CA ILE A 295 -30.64 -2.00 5.79
C ILE A 295 -30.22 -1.95 7.26
N GLY A 296 -31.20 -1.93 8.17
CA GLY A 296 -30.93 -1.79 9.61
C GLY A 296 -30.53 -0.36 10.00
N ALA A 297 -29.76 -0.23 11.09
CA ALA A 297 -29.37 1.07 11.65
C ALA A 297 -28.14 1.70 10.96
N GLU A 298 -27.25 0.87 10.44
CA GLU A 298 -25.88 1.26 10.08
C GLU A 298 -25.53 0.95 8.62
N ALA A 299 -26.52 0.62 7.77
CA ALA A 299 -26.26 0.34 6.36
C ALA A 299 -27.36 0.88 5.44
N VAL A 300 -26.94 1.35 4.26
CA VAL A 300 -27.81 1.77 3.15
C VAL A 300 -27.38 1.08 1.88
N LEU A 301 -28.31 0.45 1.20
CA LEU A 301 -28.15 -0.06 -0.15
C LEU A 301 -28.67 0.98 -1.14
N LEU A 302 -27.78 1.47 -2.00
CA LEU A 302 -28.11 2.37 -3.08
C LEU A 302 -28.09 1.61 -4.40
N THR A 303 -29.13 1.76 -5.21
CA THR A 303 -29.19 1.25 -6.58
C THR A 303 -29.36 2.41 -7.54
N TYR A 304 -28.60 2.42 -8.63
CA TYR A 304 -28.64 3.51 -9.58
C TYR A 304 -28.16 3.09 -10.97
N ARG A 305 -28.48 3.89 -11.94
CA ARG A 305 -27.97 3.78 -13.31
C ARG A 305 -26.87 4.83 -13.50
N SER A 306 -25.75 4.43 -14.06
CA SER A 306 -24.66 5.33 -14.41
C SER A 306 -24.50 5.44 -15.93
N TYR A 307 -24.27 6.67 -16.39
CA TYR A 307 -24.14 7.00 -17.80
C TYR A 307 -22.71 7.42 -18.09
N ALA A 308 -22.01 6.64 -18.90
CA ALA A 308 -20.67 6.92 -19.37
C ALA A 308 -20.63 6.86 -20.90
N ARG A 309 -19.57 7.39 -21.50
CA ARG A 309 -19.39 7.27 -22.97
C ARG A 309 -19.31 5.83 -23.47
N SER A 310 -18.87 4.91 -22.61
CA SER A 310 -18.77 3.48 -22.89
C SER A 310 -20.12 2.74 -22.81
N GLY A 311 -21.17 3.39 -22.38
CA GLY A 311 -22.51 2.81 -22.22
C GLY A 311 -23.11 3.03 -20.83
N THR A 312 -24.27 2.44 -20.63
CA THR A 312 -25.04 2.49 -19.40
C THR A 312 -24.73 1.27 -18.51
N THR A 313 -24.63 1.49 -17.21
CA THR A 313 -24.36 0.42 -16.24
C THR A 313 -25.31 0.54 -15.07
N LEU A 314 -26.00 -0.56 -14.72
CA LEU A 314 -26.72 -0.68 -13.45
C LEU A 314 -25.72 -0.95 -12.34
N ARG A 315 -25.86 -0.21 -11.23
CA ARG A 315 -24.93 -0.28 -10.11
C ARG A 315 -25.63 -0.45 -8.79
N SER A 316 -24.94 -1.12 -7.88
CA SER A 316 -25.35 -1.27 -6.48
C SER A 316 -24.21 -0.88 -5.58
N SER A 317 -24.45 -0.05 -4.59
CA SER A 317 -23.48 0.42 -3.60
C SER A 317 -24.01 0.13 -2.19
N LEU A 318 -23.22 -0.55 -1.38
CA LEU A 318 -23.50 -0.76 0.04
C LEU A 318 -22.64 0.21 0.86
N TRP A 319 -23.30 1.17 1.48
CA TRP A 319 -22.68 2.11 2.40
C TRP A 319 -22.92 1.66 3.84
N VAL A 320 -21.90 1.76 4.69
CA VAL A 320 -21.96 1.40 6.10
C VAL A 320 -21.52 2.56 6.97
N LEU A 321 -22.15 2.69 8.13
CA LEU A 321 -21.77 3.67 9.15
C LEU A 321 -20.63 3.08 10.00
N ASP A 322 -19.42 3.54 9.76
CA ASP A 322 -18.19 3.08 10.41
C ASP A 322 -17.55 4.26 11.16
N GLY A 323 -17.39 4.13 12.49
CA GLY A 323 -16.83 5.20 13.32
C GLY A 323 -17.58 6.53 13.24
N GLY A 324 -18.93 6.49 13.05
CA GLY A 324 -19.76 7.68 12.90
C GLY A 324 -19.70 8.34 11.52
N ARG A 325 -19.11 7.69 10.54
CA ARG A 325 -19.01 8.17 9.15
C ARG A 325 -19.55 7.14 8.17
N TRP A 326 -20.27 7.59 7.15
CA TRP A 326 -20.71 6.74 6.06
C TRP A 326 -19.54 6.45 5.12
N ARG A 327 -19.28 5.15 4.85
CA ARG A 327 -18.21 4.67 3.97
C ARG A 327 -18.74 3.61 3.02
N LEU A 328 -18.27 3.65 1.77
CA LEU A 328 -18.61 2.67 0.76
C LEU A 328 -17.89 1.34 1.05
N ARG A 329 -18.67 0.30 1.38
CA ARG A 329 -18.18 -1.03 1.73
C ARG A 329 -18.10 -1.97 0.53
N PHE A 330 -19.09 -1.88 -0.34
CA PHE A 330 -19.19 -2.75 -1.52
C PHE A 330 -19.81 -1.99 -2.68
N HIS A 331 -19.31 -2.28 -3.88
CA HIS A 331 -19.81 -1.74 -5.12
C HIS A 331 -19.87 -2.81 -6.21
N GLN A 332 -20.93 -2.77 -7.04
CA GLN A 332 -21.05 -3.66 -8.19
C GLN A 332 -21.63 -2.90 -9.39
N GLY A 333 -21.09 -3.18 -10.57
CA GLY A 333 -21.60 -2.69 -11.85
C GLY A 333 -21.94 -3.83 -12.81
N THR A 334 -23.10 -3.74 -13.46
CA THR A 334 -23.55 -4.67 -14.49
C THR A 334 -23.90 -3.87 -15.74
N PRO A 335 -23.30 -4.11 -16.92
CA PRO A 335 -23.67 -3.42 -18.14
C PRO A 335 -25.15 -3.63 -18.44
N GLU A 336 -25.84 -2.55 -18.83
CA GLU A 336 -27.20 -2.63 -19.34
C GLU A 336 -27.15 -3.03 -20.82
N ALA A 337 -27.95 -4.02 -21.21
CA ALA A 337 -27.96 -4.59 -22.56
C ALA A 337 -28.57 -3.64 -23.61
#